data_638f7133ea84f434f7d52145bad34c82
#
_entry.id   638f7133ea84f434f7d52145bad34c82
#
_cell.length_a   1.000
_cell.length_b   1.000
_cell.length_c   1.000
_cell.angle_alpha   90.00
_cell.angle_beta   90.00
_cell.angle_gamma   90.00
#
_symmetry.space_group_name_H-M   'P 1'
#
loop_
_entity.id
_entity.type
_entity.pdbx_description
1 polymer ?
#
loop_
_entity_poly.entity_id
_entity_poly.type
_entity_poly.pdbx_seq_one_letter_code
_entity_poly.pdbx_strand_id
1 'polypeptide(L)'
;MNLCGYQVGNDRPFFLIAGPCVIESEALALSTAETLKKITDDLGIPFIYKSSFDKANRSSGASYRGPGIAEGLRILAKVKAEVGVPVLTDVHEDTPLDEVAAVVDVLQTPAFLCRQTNFIHNVCARGLPVNIKKGQFLAPWDMRHVADKAKSTSNDRIMLCERGVSFGYNNLVSDMRSLPVMKETGCPVVFDATHSVQLPGGQGASSGGQREFVPVLARAAVAVGVAGLFMETHPDPDKALSDGPNAWPLGHMPELLKQLQALDNIAKTL
;
A
#
# COMPACT_ATOMS: atom_id res chain seq x y z
N MET A 1 -3.58 -16.08 6.60
CA MET A 1 -3.59 -14.99 7.63
C MET A 1 -4.97 -14.36 7.67
N ASN A 2 -5.50 -14.03 8.84
CA ASN A 2 -6.72 -13.22 8.95
C ASN A 2 -6.37 -11.74 8.86
N LEU A 3 -6.91 -11.04 7.87
CA LEU A 3 -6.74 -9.61 7.63
C LEU A 3 -8.12 -8.95 7.66
N CYS A 4 -8.48 -8.32 8.78
CA CYS A 4 -9.74 -7.60 8.95
C CYS A 4 -10.99 -8.45 8.60
N GLY A 5 -10.98 -9.73 8.96
CA GLY A 5 -12.05 -10.69 8.65
C GLY A 5 -11.86 -11.48 7.35
N TYR A 6 -10.97 -11.06 6.47
CA TYR A 6 -10.65 -11.79 5.23
C TYR A 6 -9.54 -12.83 5.46
N GLN A 7 -9.68 -14.01 4.85
CA GLN A 7 -8.61 -15.01 4.81
C GLN A 7 -7.71 -14.73 3.61
N VAL A 8 -6.51 -14.21 3.85
CA VAL A 8 -5.54 -13.84 2.80
C VAL A 8 -4.28 -14.69 2.85
N GLY A 9 -3.63 -14.86 1.71
CA GLY A 9 -2.41 -15.66 1.57
C GLY A 9 -1.89 -15.67 0.14
N ASN A 10 -0.67 -16.16 -0.06
CA ASN A 10 -0.07 -16.23 -1.39
C ASN A 10 -0.77 -17.26 -2.31
N ASP A 11 -1.51 -18.18 -1.71
CA ASP A 11 -2.33 -19.23 -2.34
C ASP A 11 -3.82 -18.88 -2.47
N ARG A 12 -4.20 -17.66 -2.03
CA ARG A 12 -5.59 -17.19 -2.04
C ARG A 12 -5.81 -16.12 -3.11
N PRO A 13 -7.06 -15.88 -3.56
CA PRO A 13 -7.37 -14.74 -4.40
C PRO A 13 -6.81 -13.44 -3.81
N PHE A 14 -6.31 -12.57 -4.66
CA PHE A 14 -5.70 -11.33 -4.17
C PHE A 14 -6.70 -10.41 -3.48
N PHE A 15 -6.23 -9.66 -2.49
CA PHE A 15 -6.94 -8.54 -1.89
C PHE A 15 -6.40 -7.21 -2.40
N LEU A 16 -7.20 -6.14 -2.27
CA LEU A 16 -6.83 -4.81 -2.71
C LEU A 16 -6.63 -3.87 -1.50
N ILE A 17 -5.51 -3.15 -1.49
CA ILE A 17 -5.29 -1.95 -0.67
C ILE A 17 -5.31 -0.77 -1.63
N ALA A 18 -6.29 0.13 -1.52
CA ALA A 18 -6.38 1.28 -2.42
C ALA A 18 -7.02 2.51 -1.79
N GLY A 19 -6.71 3.68 -2.36
CA GLY A 19 -7.23 4.98 -1.97
C GLY A 19 -6.31 6.11 -2.42
N PRO A 20 -6.62 7.37 -2.11
CA PRO A 20 -5.75 8.50 -2.42
C PRO A 20 -4.43 8.42 -1.65
N CYS A 21 -3.35 8.88 -2.27
CA CYS A 21 -2.02 8.91 -1.67
C CYS A 21 -2.03 9.55 -0.28
N VAL A 22 -2.70 10.67 -0.14
CA VAL A 22 -2.85 11.47 1.08
C VAL A 22 -4.30 11.91 1.24
N ILE A 23 -4.73 12.13 2.47
CA ILE A 23 -6.05 12.71 2.75
C ILE A 23 -6.03 14.19 2.32
N GLU A 24 -6.83 14.54 1.32
CA GLU A 24 -6.94 15.91 0.80
C GLU A 24 -8.17 16.62 1.38
N SER A 25 -9.27 15.89 1.53
CA SER A 25 -10.49 16.35 2.17
C SER A 25 -11.34 15.16 2.64
N GLU A 26 -12.25 15.40 3.60
CA GLU A 26 -13.23 14.40 4.04
C GLU A 26 -14.11 13.92 2.88
N ALA A 27 -14.62 14.85 2.08
CA ALA A 27 -15.51 14.52 0.96
C ALA A 27 -14.84 13.62 -0.07
N LEU A 28 -13.58 13.90 -0.43
CA LEU A 28 -12.81 13.07 -1.37
C LEU A 28 -12.52 11.69 -0.76
N ALA A 29 -12.19 11.61 0.51
CA ALA A 29 -11.92 10.34 1.19
C ALA A 29 -13.16 9.44 1.19
N LEU A 30 -14.32 9.97 1.58
CA LEU A 30 -15.59 9.23 1.60
C LEU A 30 -16.00 8.78 0.20
N SER A 31 -16.10 9.70 -0.76
CA SER A 31 -16.55 9.37 -2.12
C SER A 31 -15.64 8.38 -2.84
N THR A 32 -14.32 8.46 -2.60
CA THR A 32 -13.37 7.49 -3.16
C THR A 32 -13.52 6.12 -2.48
N ALA A 33 -13.69 6.08 -1.16
CA ALA A 33 -13.89 4.83 -0.43
C ALA A 33 -15.20 4.13 -0.84
N GLU A 34 -16.30 4.87 -0.97
CA GLU A 34 -17.60 4.35 -1.43
C GLU A 34 -17.49 3.78 -2.85
N THR A 35 -16.82 4.50 -3.75
CA THR A 35 -16.62 4.05 -5.14
C THR A 35 -15.79 2.76 -5.18
N LEU A 36 -14.66 2.72 -4.44
CA LEU A 36 -13.82 1.53 -4.37
C LEU A 36 -14.55 0.34 -3.75
N LYS A 37 -15.29 0.58 -2.65
CA LYS A 37 -16.11 -0.46 -2.03
C LYS A 37 -17.10 -1.06 -3.01
N LYS A 38 -17.85 -0.21 -3.73
CA LYS A 38 -18.80 -0.70 -4.75
C LYS A 38 -18.11 -1.56 -5.80
N ILE A 39 -16.99 -1.10 -6.35
CA ILE A 39 -16.22 -1.83 -7.38
C ILE A 39 -15.76 -3.20 -6.83
N THR A 40 -15.21 -3.22 -5.62
CA THR A 40 -14.66 -4.44 -5.02
C THR A 40 -15.75 -5.41 -4.57
N ASP A 41 -16.88 -4.91 -4.06
CA ASP A 41 -18.05 -5.74 -3.73
C ASP A 41 -18.62 -6.42 -4.99
N ASP A 42 -18.77 -5.67 -6.10
CA ASP A 42 -19.27 -6.19 -7.39
C ASP A 42 -18.34 -7.29 -7.95
N LEU A 43 -17.05 -7.25 -7.64
CA LEU A 43 -16.05 -8.23 -8.08
C LEU A 43 -15.73 -9.31 -7.01
N GLY A 44 -16.23 -9.17 -5.79
CA GLY A 44 -15.92 -10.08 -4.68
C GLY A 44 -14.45 -10.01 -4.23
N ILE A 45 -13.79 -8.86 -4.39
CA ILE A 45 -12.38 -8.65 -4.00
C ILE A 45 -12.32 -8.09 -2.57
N PRO A 46 -11.61 -8.74 -1.62
CA PRO A 46 -11.39 -8.16 -0.29
C PRO A 46 -10.70 -6.80 -0.39
N PHE A 47 -11.22 -5.80 0.31
CA PHE A 47 -10.78 -4.42 0.16
C PHE A 47 -10.40 -3.77 1.49
N ILE A 48 -9.32 -3.00 1.48
CA ILE A 48 -8.85 -2.14 2.56
C ILE A 48 -8.64 -0.74 2.00
N TYR A 49 -9.34 0.23 2.53
CA TYR A 49 -9.14 1.63 2.16
C TYR A 49 -7.83 2.15 2.73
N LYS A 50 -7.04 2.82 1.91
CA LYS A 50 -5.75 3.43 2.32
C LYS A 50 -5.73 4.91 2.03
N SER A 51 -5.35 5.70 3.01
CA SER A 51 -4.89 7.08 2.80
C SER A 51 -3.97 7.52 3.94
N SER A 52 -3.02 8.40 3.66
CA SER A 52 -2.07 8.88 4.68
C SER A 52 -2.55 10.20 5.28
N PHE A 53 -2.45 10.36 6.59
CA PHE A 53 -2.70 11.62 7.27
C PHE A 53 -1.51 12.58 7.22
N ASP A 54 -0.30 12.04 6.98
CA ASP A 54 0.95 12.79 6.80
C ASP A 54 1.87 12.10 5.80
N LYS A 55 2.59 12.88 5.03
CA LYS A 55 3.68 12.49 4.14
C LYS A 55 5.00 13.06 4.68
N ALA A 56 5.60 12.36 5.65
CA ALA A 56 6.78 12.84 6.37
C ALA A 56 8.06 12.94 5.51
N ASN A 57 8.14 12.20 4.39
CA ASN A 57 9.34 12.06 3.56
C ASN A 57 9.28 12.81 2.22
N ARG A 58 8.64 13.98 2.18
CA ARG A 58 8.58 14.81 0.97
C ARG A 58 9.95 15.30 0.52
N SER A 59 10.18 15.36 -0.81
CA SER A 59 11.40 15.93 -1.39
C SER A 59 11.53 17.43 -1.09
N SER A 60 10.42 18.17 -1.04
CA SER A 60 10.39 19.60 -0.70
C SER A 60 9.60 19.83 0.58
N GLY A 61 10.16 20.63 1.50
CA GLY A 61 9.46 21.03 2.73
C GLY A 61 8.21 21.89 2.50
N ALA A 62 8.02 22.46 1.29
CA ALA A 62 6.84 23.23 0.91
C ALA A 62 5.70 22.38 0.33
N SER A 63 5.94 21.08 0.09
CA SER A 63 4.91 20.19 -0.48
C SER A 63 3.80 19.91 0.54
N TYR A 64 2.57 19.71 0.03
CA TYR A 64 1.45 19.30 0.87
C TYR A 64 1.75 17.98 1.58
N ARG A 65 1.63 17.96 2.89
CA ARG A 65 1.92 16.79 3.73
C ARG A 65 0.68 16.02 4.16
N GLY A 66 -0.47 16.64 4.17
CA GLY A 66 -1.72 16.08 4.69
C GLY A 66 -2.38 17.00 5.73
N PRO A 67 -3.57 16.60 6.25
CA PRO A 67 -4.30 17.39 7.23
C PRO A 67 -3.71 17.31 8.65
N GLY A 68 -2.69 16.49 8.87
CA GLY A 68 -2.15 16.17 10.18
C GLY A 68 -2.92 15.05 10.90
N ILE A 69 -2.39 14.60 12.05
CA ILE A 69 -2.84 13.37 12.70
C ILE A 69 -4.29 13.46 13.20
N ALA A 70 -4.64 14.51 13.94
CA ALA A 70 -5.96 14.62 14.57
C ALA A 70 -7.09 14.60 13.54
N GLU A 71 -7.00 15.46 12.52
CA GLU A 71 -7.99 15.54 11.46
C GLU A 71 -7.96 14.32 10.54
N GLY A 72 -6.77 13.81 10.24
CA GLY A 72 -6.63 12.61 9.43
C GLY A 72 -7.23 11.36 10.08
N LEU A 73 -7.01 11.15 11.38
CA LEU A 73 -7.64 10.06 12.12
C LEU A 73 -9.15 10.22 12.22
N ARG A 74 -9.65 11.45 12.40
CA ARG A 74 -11.09 11.73 12.40
C ARG A 74 -11.73 11.32 11.06
N ILE A 75 -11.09 11.67 9.93
CA ILE A 75 -11.57 11.31 8.59
C ILE A 75 -11.51 9.80 8.36
N LEU A 76 -10.42 9.12 8.75
CA LEU A 76 -10.31 7.66 8.62
C LEU A 76 -11.36 6.93 9.47
N ALA A 77 -11.60 7.39 10.70
CA ALA A 77 -12.68 6.86 11.55
C ALA A 77 -14.06 7.00 10.88
N LYS A 78 -14.29 8.14 10.22
CA LYS A 78 -15.53 8.40 9.49
C LYS A 78 -15.69 7.49 8.28
N VAL A 79 -14.65 7.31 7.47
CA VAL A 79 -14.63 6.34 6.36
C VAL A 79 -14.98 4.94 6.86
N LYS A 80 -14.33 4.50 7.94
CA LYS A 80 -14.59 3.20 8.55
C LYS A 80 -16.03 3.04 9.00
N ALA A 81 -16.60 4.05 9.67
CA ALA A 81 -17.96 4.00 10.21
C ALA A 81 -19.05 4.11 9.15
N GLU A 82 -18.91 5.02 8.18
CA GLU A 82 -19.97 5.33 7.20
C GLU A 82 -19.88 4.41 5.97
N VAL A 83 -18.68 4.12 5.48
CA VAL A 83 -18.49 3.24 4.31
C VAL A 83 -18.45 1.76 4.72
N GLY A 84 -18.02 1.48 5.95
CA GLY A 84 -17.97 0.11 6.47
C GLY A 84 -16.83 -0.72 5.87
N VAL A 85 -15.68 -0.10 5.65
CA VAL A 85 -14.47 -0.77 5.14
C VAL A 85 -13.33 -0.67 6.15
N PRO A 86 -12.43 -1.67 6.23
CA PRO A 86 -11.20 -1.53 7.00
C PRO A 86 -10.33 -0.40 6.45
N VAL A 87 -9.62 0.30 7.34
CA VAL A 87 -8.76 1.43 6.96
C VAL A 87 -7.31 1.19 7.32
N LEU A 88 -6.42 1.67 6.45
CA LEU A 88 -4.97 1.59 6.57
C LEU A 88 -4.36 2.99 6.45
N THR A 89 -3.35 3.29 7.26
CA THR A 89 -2.54 4.50 7.12
C THR A 89 -1.06 4.25 7.35
N ASP A 90 -0.21 5.13 6.81
CA ASP A 90 1.23 5.13 7.10
C ASP A 90 1.50 5.67 8.51
N VAL A 91 2.53 5.11 9.15
CA VAL A 91 3.07 5.60 10.44
C VAL A 91 4.56 5.88 10.29
N HIS A 92 5.08 6.84 11.08
CA HIS A 92 6.45 7.32 11.03
C HIS A 92 7.11 7.24 12.41
N GLU A 93 8.37 7.69 12.55
CA GLU A 93 9.15 7.53 13.78
C GLU A 93 8.56 8.28 14.97
N ASP A 94 7.97 9.45 14.74
CA ASP A 94 7.36 10.33 15.72
C ASP A 94 5.84 10.15 15.88
N THR A 95 5.26 9.17 15.18
CA THR A 95 3.81 8.92 15.21
C THR A 95 3.38 8.39 16.59
N PRO A 96 2.35 8.96 17.24
CA PRO A 96 1.74 8.40 18.44
C PRO A 96 0.96 7.12 18.09
N LEU A 97 1.67 6.00 18.07
CA LEU A 97 1.16 4.72 17.55
C LEU A 97 -0.10 4.22 18.25
N ASP A 98 -0.25 4.50 19.56
CA ASP A 98 -1.43 4.06 20.31
C ASP A 98 -2.70 4.80 19.85
N GLU A 99 -2.60 6.09 19.55
CA GLU A 99 -3.71 6.89 19.03
C GLU A 99 -4.12 6.41 17.62
N VAL A 100 -3.13 6.14 16.76
CA VAL A 100 -3.38 5.64 15.41
C VAL A 100 -3.99 4.24 15.44
N ALA A 101 -3.42 3.33 16.26
CA ALA A 101 -3.88 1.96 16.38
C ALA A 101 -5.30 1.83 16.98
N ALA A 102 -5.75 2.84 17.73
CA ALA A 102 -7.13 2.88 18.24
C ALA A 102 -8.17 3.17 17.13
N VAL A 103 -7.76 3.71 15.99
CA VAL A 103 -8.65 4.11 14.90
C VAL A 103 -8.55 3.17 13.72
N VAL A 104 -7.34 2.87 13.24
CA VAL A 104 -7.14 2.11 12.01
C VAL A 104 -7.13 0.60 12.24
N ASP A 105 -7.32 -0.16 11.17
CA ASP A 105 -7.34 -1.63 11.20
C ASP A 105 -6.00 -2.23 10.76
N VAL A 106 -5.21 -1.48 9.98
CA VAL A 106 -3.91 -1.92 9.47
C VAL A 106 -2.93 -0.76 9.55
N LEU A 107 -1.73 -1.03 10.03
CA LEU A 107 -0.61 -0.09 10.02
C LEU A 107 0.28 -0.33 8.79
N GLN A 108 0.87 0.73 8.25
CA GLN A 108 1.85 0.60 7.18
C GLN A 108 3.16 1.29 7.56
N THR A 109 4.28 0.59 7.36
CA THR A 109 5.60 1.20 7.50
C THR A 109 6.11 1.67 6.15
N PRO A 110 6.62 2.90 6.04
CA PRO A 110 7.16 3.41 4.78
C PRO A 110 8.48 2.72 4.42
N ALA A 111 8.80 2.71 3.13
CA ALA A 111 9.95 1.99 2.58
C ALA A 111 11.29 2.40 3.20
N PHE A 112 11.50 3.70 3.46
CA PHE A 112 12.76 4.19 4.01
C PHE A 112 13.05 3.71 5.43
N LEU A 113 12.02 3.38 6.21
CA LEU A 113 12.12 2.96 7.61
C LEU A 113 12.10 1.43 7.80
N CYS A 114 12.05 0.65 6.72
CA CYS A 114 11.88 -0.80 6.79
C CYS A 114 13.00 -1.53 7.54
N ARG A 115 14.18 -0.95 7.68
CA ARG A 115 15.31 -1.53 8.41
C ARG A 115 15.47 -1.06 9.86
N GLN A 116 14.75 -0.01 10.28
CA GLN A 116 14.85 0.57 11.62
C GLN A 116 14.24 -0.39 12.65
N THR A 117 15.09 -1.09 13.39
CA THR A 117 14.68 -2.19 14.28
C THR A 117 13.66 -1.73 15.32
N ASN A 118 13.95 -0.66 16.04
CA ASN A 118 13.05 -0.16 17.09
C ASN A 118 11.71 0.31 16.49
N PHE A 119 11.74 0.95 15.33
CA PHE A 119 10.51 1.39 14.65
C PHE A 119 9.64 0.19 14.27
N ILE A 120 10.22 -0.83 13.60
CA ILE A 120 9.48 -2.05 13.23
C ILE A 120 8.92 -2.74 14.48
N HIS A 121 9.71 -2.89 15.54
CA HIS A 121 9.23 -3.49 16.79
C HIS A 121 8.08 -2.69 17.39
N ASN A 122 8.20 -1.36 17.48
CA ASN A 122 7.17 -0.50 18.06
C ASN A 122 5.86 -0.57 17.27
N VAL A 123 5.93 -0.55 15.94
CA VAL A 123 4.74 -0.65 15.09
C VAL A 123 4.07 -2.02 15.23
N CYS A 124 4.86 -3.11 15.13
CA CYS A 124 4.32 -4.46 15.17
C CYS A 124 3.80 -4.84 16.56
N ALA A 125 4.37 -4.30 17.63
CA ALA A 125 3.92 -4.52 19.00
C ALA A 125 2.51 -3.95 19.30
N ARG A 126 1.96 -3.09 18.43
CA ARG A 126 0.55 -2.63 18.54
C ARG A 126 -0.45 -3.75 18.30
N GLY A 127 -0.03 -4.91 17.79
CA GLY A 127 -0.86 -6.09 17.61
C GLY A 127 -1.86 -5.99 16.44
N LEU A 128 -1.83 -4.95 15.61
CA LEU A 128 -2.60 -4.85 14.36
C LEU A 128 -1.85 -5.54 13.20
N PRO A 129 -2.54 -5.93 12.11
CA PRO A 129 -1.88 -6.27 10.86
C PRO A 129 -0.97 -5.14 10.39
N VAL A 130 0.22 -5.49 9.87
CA VAL A 130 1.20 -4.50 9.39
C VAL A 130 1.60 -4.80 7.95
N ASN A 131 1.49 -3.80 7.08
CA ASN A 131 2.04 -3.83 5.73
C ASN A 131 3.41 -3.15 5.70
N ILE A 132 4.48 -3.93 5.53
CA ILE A 132 5.87 -3.42 5.54
C ILE A 132 6.33 -3.20 4.11
N LYS A 133 6.49 -1.94 3.69
CA LYS A 133 7.02 -1.62 2.37
C LYS A 133 8.52 -1.89 2.31
N LYS A 134 8.96 -2.65 1.30
CA LYS A 134 10.38 -2.90 1.06
C LYS A 134 11.07 -1.62 0.62
N GLY A 135 12.21 -1.30 1.24
CA GLY A 135 13.06 -0.18 0.81
C GLY A 135 13.59 -0.38 -0.61
N GLN A 136 13.69 0.72 -1.37
CA GLN A 136 14.23 0.72 -2.73
C GLN A 136 15.70 0.31 -2.79
N PHE A 137 16.39 0.34 -1.66
CA PHE A 137 17.79 -0.04 -1.47
C PHE A 137 17.98 -1.49 -0.99
N LEU A 138 16.87 -2.21 -0.72
CA LEU A 138 16.91 -3.51 -0.06
C LEU A 138 16.74 -4.64 -1.07
N ALA A 139 17.58 -5.66 -0.97
CA ALA A 139 17.41 -6.89 -1.73
C ALA A 139 16.19 -7.69 -1.23
N PRO A 140 15.50 -8.46 -2.09
CA PRO A 140 14.29 -9.18 -1.69
C PRO A 140 14.54 -10.24 -0.61
N TRP A 141 15.67 -10.92 -0.61
CA TRP A 141 16.04 -11.91 0.42
C TRP A 141 16.31 -11.28 1.79
N ASP A 142 16.71 -10.00 1.86
CA ASP A 142 16.90 -9.29 3.12
C ASP A 142 15.57 -8.97 3.83
N MET A 143 14.45 -9.07 3.12
CA MET A 143 13.12 -8.93 3.72
C MET A 143 12.82 -10.04 4.74
N ARG A 144 13.53 -11.18 4.70
CA ARG A 144 13.46 -12.19 5.76
C ARG A 144 13.83 -11.60 7.12
N HIS A 145 14.93 -10.85 7.20
CA HIS A 145 15.36 -10.21 8.45
C HIS A 145 14.36 -9.16 8.94
N VAL A 146 13.70 -8.46 8.02
CA VAL A 146 12.62 -7.52 8.40
C VAL A 146 11.41 -8.27 8.94
N ALA A 147 11.01 -9.34 8.29
CA ALA A 147 9.91 -10.20 8.74
C ALA A 147 10.19 -10.84 10.11
N ASP A 148 11.43 -11.32 10.33
CA ASP A 148 11.84 -11.91 11.61
C ASP A 148 11.78 -10.89 12.74
N LYS A 149 12.26 -9.65 12.52
CA LYS A 149 12.10 -8.56 13.48
C LYS A 149 10.64 -8.28 13.81
N ALA A 150 9.78 -8.20 12.79
CA ALA A 150 8.37 -7.95 12.98
C ALA A 150 7.70 -9.08 13.80
N LYS A 151 7.95 -10.32 13.42
CA LYS A 151 7.39 -11.50 14.11
C LYS A 151 7.92 -11.70 15.54
N SER A 152 9.13 -11.21 15.85
CA SER A 152 9.68 -11.28 17.21
C SER A 152 8.86 -10.51 18.27
N THR A 153 7.93 -9.67 17.83
CA THR A 153 6.96 -8.98 18.71
C THR A 153 5.71 -9.81 19.01
N SER A 154 5.69 -11.08 18.64
CA SER A 154 4.52 -11.98 18.72
C SER A 154 3.35 -11.57 17.82
N ASN A 155 3.62 -10.78 16.77
CA ASN A 155 2.64 -10.39 15.76
C ASN A 155 2.90 -11.17 14.46
N ASP A 156 2.03 -12.14 14.18
CA ASP A 156 2.12 -12.96 12.94
C ASP A 156 1.35 -12.36 11.75
N ARG A 157 0.69 -11.21 11.95
CA ARG A 157 -0.12 -10.55 10.91
C ARG A 157 0.71 -9.54 10.12
N ILE A 158 1.76 -10.05 9.49
CA ILE A 158 2.75 -9.24 8.73
C ILE A 158 2.59 -9.52 7.25
N MET A 159 2.48 -8.46 6.46
CA MET A 159 2.53 -8.45 5.00
C MET A 159 3.81 -7.77 4.54
N LEU A 160 4.39 -8.24 3.45
CA LEU A 160 5.59 -7.66 2.85
C LEU A 160 5.22 -7.05 1.49
N CYS A 161 5.52 -5.79 1.27
CA CYS A 161 5.12 -5.06 0.08
C CYS A 161 6.32 -4.70 -0.81
N GLU A 162 6.36 -5.28 -2.01
CA GLU A 162 7.32 -4.93 -3.07
C GLU A 162 6.88 -3.64 -3.75
N ARG A 163 7.83 -2.72 -4.03
CA ARG A 163 7.55 -1.42 -4.67
C ARG A 163 8.66 -0.93 -5.60
N GLY A 164 9.50 -1.84 -6.05
CA GLY A 164 10.65 -1.52 -6.90
C GLY A 164 11.94 -1.25 -6.12
N VAL A 165 13.03 -1.32 -6.81
CA VAL A 165 14.41 -1.08 -6.34
C VAL A 165 15.03 0.04 -7.17
N SER A 166 15.88 0.87 -6.56
CA SER A 166 16.60 1.94 -7.24
C SER A 166 17.53 1.35 -8.32
N PHE A 167 17.42 1.91 -9.53
CA PHE A 167 18.22 1.51 -10.68
C PHE A 167 18.81 2.77 -11.35
N GLY A 168 20.00 3.17 -10.92
CA GLY A 168 20.55 4.47 -11.25
C GLY A 168 19.86 5.61 -10.49
N TYR A 169 19.93 6.83 -11.05
CA TYR A 169 19.30 8.01 -10.48
C TYR A 169 17.84 8.13 -10.94
N ASN A 170 16.96 8.54 -10.03
CA ASN A 170 15.56 8.90 -10.30
C ASN A 170 14.75 7.82 -11.05
N ASN A 171 15.12 6.56 -10.95
CA ASN A 171 14.47 5.46 -11.61
C ASN A 171 14.33 4.24 -10.71
N LEU A 172 13.27 3.45 -10.94
CA LEU A 172 12.99 2.20 -10.25
C LEU A 172 12.81 1.08 -11.26
N VAL A 173 13.20 -0.13 -10.84
CA VAL A 173 12.93 -1.36 -11.58
C VAL A 173 12.23 -2.35 -10.64
N SER A 174 11.20 -3.03 -11.14
CA SER A 174 10.54 -4.12 -10.43
C SER A 174 11.06 -5.45 -10.97
N ASP A 175 11.82 -6.16 -10.13
CA ASP A 175 12.24 -7.52 -10.42
C ASP A 175 11.14 -8.49 -9.99
N MET A 176 10.44 -9.10 -10.95
CA MET A 176 9.35 -10.05 -10.65
C MET A 176 9.83 -11.28 -9.88
N ARG A 177 11.12 -11.61 -9.92
CA ARG A 177 11.72 -12.68 -9.11
C ARG A 177 11.72 -12.33 -7.61
N SER A 178 11.63 -11.05 -7.26
CA SER A 178 11.54 -10.61 -5.86
C SER A 178 10.32 -11.18 -5.15
N LEU A 179 9.22 -11.36 -5.90
CA LEU A 179 7.95 -11.81 -5.34
C LEU A 179 8.04 -13.26 -4.81
N PRO A 180 8.46 -14.28 -5.58
CA PRO A 180 8.64 -15.62 -5.04
C PRO A 180 9.69 -15.67 -3.94
N VAL A 181 10.80 -14.92 -4.01
CA VAL A 181 11.79 -14.85 -2.94
C VAL A 181 11.18 -14.33 -1.64
N MET A 182 10.37 -13.28 -1.70
CA MET A 182 9.68 -12.76 -0.51
C MET A 182 8.61 -13.71 0.04
N LYS A 183 7.96 -14.52 -0.80
CA LYS A 183 7.01 -15.58 -0.36
C LYS A 183 7.66 -16.63 0.54
N GLU A 184 8.96 -16.90 0.39
CA GLU A 184 9.71 -17.85 1.24
C GLU A 184 9.71 -17.46 2.73
N THR A 185 9.41 -16.20 3.06
CA THR A 185 9.25 -15.73 4.45
C THR A 185 7.98 -16.28 5.12
N GLY A 186 7.06 -16.85 4.34
CA GLY A 186 5.72 -17.28 4.78
C GLY A 186 4.73 -16.12 4.97
N CYS A 187 5.15 -14.87 4.76
CA CYS A 187 4.26 -13.71 4.81
C CYS A 187 3.48 -13.56 3.50
N PRO A 188 2.22 -13.08 3.54
CA PRO A 188 1.54 -12.61 2.34
C PRO A 188 2.35 -11.50 1.66
N VAL A 189 2.56 -11.63 0.34
CA VAL A 189 3.30 -10.66 -0.45
C VAL A 189 2.33 -9.76 -1.18
N VAL A 190 2.49 -8.45 -0.99
CA VAL A 190 1.73 -7.38 -1.65
C VAL A 190 2.62 -6.75 -2.72
N PHE A 191 2.07 -6.44 -3.88
CA PHE A 191 2.77 -5.66 -4.90
C PHE A 191 2.16 -4.26 -5.01
N ASP A 192 2.99 -3.25 -4.82
CA ASP A 192 2.62 -1.85 -5.02
C ASP A 192 2.79 -1.46 -6.49
N ALA A 193 1.69 -1.48 -7.24
CA ALA A 193 1.71 -1.21 -8.66
C ALA A 193 1.93 0.27 -9.00
N THR A 194 1.57 1.18 -8.09
CA THR A 194 1.64 2.63 -8.32
C THR A 194 3.00 3.23 -7.94
N HIS A 195 3.59 2.80 -6.83
CA HIS A 195 4.93 3.28 -6.48
C HIS A 195 6.06 2.57 -7.26
N SER A 196 5.79 1.41 -7.85
CA SER A 196 6.75 0.73 -8.73
C SER A 196 7.06 1.49 -10.02
N VAL A 197 6.18 2.40 -10.43
CA VAL A 197 6.35 3.25 -11.63
C VAL A 197 6.75 4.69 -11.27
N GLN A 198 7.06 4.97 -10.01
CA GLN A 198 7.51 6.28 -9.55
C GLN A 198 8.92 6.58 -10.08
N LEU A 199 9.15 7.85 -10.42
CA LEU A 199 10.46 8.40 -10.71
C LEU A 199 10.88 9.31 -9.55
N PRO A 200 11.58 8.78 -8.52
CA PRO A 200 11.88 9.52 -7.30
C PRO A 200 12.68 10.79 -7.60
N GLY A 201 12.17 11.96 -7.18
CA GLY A 201 12.81 13.25 -7.43
C GLY A 201 12.89 13.66 -8.90
N GLY A 202 12.21 12.95 -9.81
CA GLY A 202 12.31 13.17 -11.26
C GLY A 202 11.79 14.53 -11.76
N GLN A 203 11.07 15.26 -10.91
CA GLN A 203 10.60 16.63 -11.19
C GLN A 203 11.24 17.68 -10.26
N GLY A 204 12.39 17.38 -9.68
CA GLY A 204 13.10 18.27 -8.76
C GLY A 204 12.44 18.34 -7.38
N ALA A 205 11.38 19.14 -7.23
CA ALA A 205 10.68 19.33 -5.96
C ALA A 205 9.64 18.21 -5.66
N SER A 206 9.33 17.36 -6.64
CA SER A 206 8.39 16.24 -6.52
C SER A 206 8.87 15.02 -7.28
N SER A 207 8.27 13.87 -6.98
CA SER A 207 8.47 12.65 -7.77
C SER A 207 7.68 12.74 -9.08
N GLY A 208 8.28 12.28 -10.18
CA GLY A 208 7.59 11.94 -11.39
C GLY A 208 6.98 10.54 -11.32
N GLY A 209 6.33 10.10 -12.38
CA GLY A 209 5.74 8.77 -12.48
C GLY A 209 5.39 8.43 -13.91
N GLN A 210 5.27 7.13 -14.16
CA GLN A 210 4.93 6.56 -15.47
C GLN A 210 3.64 5.74 -15.33
N ARG A 211 2.53 6.41 -15.07
CA ARG A 211 1.20 5.84 -14.80
C ARG A 211 0.79 4.79 -15.83
N GLU A 212 1.19 4.98 -17.09
CA GLU A 212 0.90 4.07 -18.20
C GLU A 212 1.42 2.64 -17.98
N PHE A 213 2.44 2.46 -17.14
CA PHE A 213 2.99 1.14 -16.80
C PHE A 213 2.36 0.49 -15.57
N VAL A 214 1.47 1.17 -14.84
CA VAL A 214 0.75 0.57 -13.70
C VAL A 214 0.03 -0.72 -14.10
N PRO A 215 -0.79 -0.78 -15.18
CA PRO A 215 -1.44 -2.02 -15.59
C PRO A 215 -0.46 -3.11 -16.04
N VAL A 216 0.67 -2.72 -16.63
CA VAL A 216 1.71 -3.66 -17.09
C VAL A 216 2.31 -4.40 -15.90
N LEU A 217 2.78 -3.65 -14.90
CA LEU A 217 3.42 -4.23 -13.73
C LEU A 217 2.41 -4.95 -12.82
N ALA A 218 1.18 -4.42 -12.69
CA ALA A 218 0.12 -5.09 -11.93
C ALA A 218 -0.19 -6.47 -12.53
N ARG A 219 -0.35 -6.59 -13.86
CA ARG A 219 -0.56 -7.88 -14.52
C ARG A 219 0.61 -8.84 -14.32
N ALA A 220 1.85 -8.35 -14.45
CA ALA A 220 3.03 -9.17 -14.24
C ALA A 220 3.09 -9.72 -12.80
N ALA A 221 2.84 -8.88 -11.80
CA ALA A 221 2.84 -9.29 -10.39
C ALA A 221 1.72 -10.28 -10.06
N VAL A 222 0.51 -10.06 -10.59
CA VAL A 222 -0.62 -10.98 -10.41
C VAL A 222 -0.33 -12.33 -11.06
N ALA A 223 0.28 -12.35 -12.26
CA ALA A 223 0.68 -13.59 -12.91
C ALA A 223 1.73 -14.39 -12.12
N VAL A 224 2.53 -13.74 -11.28
CA VAL A 224 3.41 -14.42 -10.29
C VAL A 224 2.63 -14.95 -9.09
N GLY A 225 1.39 -14.51 -8.88
CA GLY A 225 0.49 -14.98 -7.83
C GLY A 225 0.68 -14.29 -6.48
N VAL A 226 0.74 -12.96 -6.44
CA VAL A 226 0.83 -12.17 -5.18
C VAL A 226 -0.43 -12.33 -4.32
N ALA A 227 -0.29 -12.14 -3.01
CA ALA A 227 -1.42 -12.18 -2.07
C ALA A 227 -2.30 -10.94 -2.15
N GLY A 228 -1.74 -9.80 -2.51
CA GLY A 228 -2.47 -8.54 -2.60
C GLY A 228 -1.84 -7.53 -3.54
N LEU A 229 -2.64 -6.56 -3.91
CA LEU A 229 -2.21 -5.38 -4.67
C LEU A 229 -2.38 -4.13 -3.83
N PHE A 230 -1.41 -3.24 -3.92
CA PHE A 230 -1.50 -1.88 -3.40
C PHE A 230 -1.56 -0.92 -4.59
N MET A 231 -2.58 -0.06 -4.62
CA MET A 231 -2.80 0.89 -5.71
C MET A 231 -3.29 2.23 -5.18
N GLU A 232 -2.49 3.28 -5.34
CA GLU A 232 -3.01 4.63 -5.11
C GLU A 232 -3.88 5.05 -6.29
N THR A 233 -5.04 5.62 -6.00
CA THR A 233 -6.01 6.05 -6.99
C THR A 233 -6.63 7.39 -6.63
N HIS A 234 -7.01 8.15 -7.65
CA HIS A 234 -7.62 9.45 -7.47
C HIS A 234 -8.68 9.69 -8.56
N PRO A 235 -9.81 10.37 -8.28
CA PRO A 235 -10.81 10.70 -9.30
C PRO A 235 -10.24 11.50 -10.48
N ASP A 236 -9.32 12.43 -10.20
CA ASP A 236 -8.60 13.24 -11.18
C ASP A 236 -7.11 13.30 -10.79
N PRO A 237 -6.28 12.33 -11.18
CA PRO A 237 -4.88 12.25 -10.75
C PRO A 237 -4.04 13.49 -11.06
N ASP A 238 -4.41 14.25 -12.07
CA ASP A 238 -3.64 15.44 -12.46
C ASP A 238 -3.88 16.62 -11.48
N LYS A 239 -4.91 16.52 -10.63
CA LYS A 239 -5.20 17.45 -9.53
C LYS A 239 -4.79 16.94 -8.16
N ALA A 240 -4.29 15.69 -8.07
CA ALA A 240 -3.89 15.12 -6.80
C ALA A 240 -2.76 15.92 -6.13
N LEU A 241 -2.90 16.16 -4.83
CA LEU A 241 -1.92 16.92 -4.04
C LEU A 241 -0.65 16.11 -3.73
N SER A 242 -0.68 14.80 -4.01
CA SER A 242 0.44 13.87 -3.82
C SER A 242 0.44 12.76 -4.86
N ASP A 243 1.62 12.46 -5.41
CA ASP A 243 1.90 11.34 -6.30
C ASP A 243 0.95 11.19 -7.51
N GLY A 244 0.38 12.33 -7.96
CA GLY A 244 -0.49 12.40 -9.13
C GLY A 244 0.07 11.68 -10.37
N PRO A 245 1.36 11.87 -10.74
CA PRO A 245 1.95 11.23 -11.92
C PRO A 245 1.91 9.69 -11.93
N ASN A 246 1.79 9.03 -10.77
CA ASN A 246 1.70 7.57 -10.68
C ASN A 246 0.36 7.06 -10.15
N ALA A 247 -0.52 7.93 -9.63
CA ALA A 247 -1.83 7.52 -9.19
C ALA A 247 -2.70 7.01 -10.37
N TRP A 248 -3.39 5.89 -10.16
CA TRP A 248 -4.29 5.33 -11.16
C TRP A 248 -5.64 6.05 -11.17
N PRO A 249 -6.22 6.40 -12.34
CA PRO A 249 -7.54 7.03 -12.36
C PRO A 249 -8.62 6.12 -11.77
N LEU A 250 -9.40 6.63 -10.82
CA LEU A 250 -10.44 5.88 -10.12
C LEU A 250 -11.47 5.28 -11.09
N GLY A 251 -11.84 6.04 -12.13
CA GLY A 251 -12.79 5.58 -13.16
C GLY A 251 -12.29 4.39 -14.00
N HIS A 252 -10.99 4.11 -13.99
CA HIS A 252 -10.41 2.96 -14.71
C HIS A 252 -10.18 1.73 -13.81
N MET A 253 -10.45 1.83 -12.50
CA MET A 253 -10.29 0.71 -11.56
C MET A 253 -11.15 -0.51 -11.91
N PRO A 254 -12.45 -0.37 -12.30
CA PRO A 254 -13.30 -1.53 -12.54
C PRO A 254 -12.74 -2.45 -13.63
N GLU A 255 -12.34 -1.88 -14.76
CA GLU A 255 -11.83 -2.65 -15.90
C GLU A 255 -10.48 -3.30 -15.57
N LEU A 256 -9.57 -2.56 -14.93
CA LEU A 256 -8.27 -3.11 -14.53
C LEU A 256 -8.42 -4.25 -13.52
N LEU A 257 -9.22 -4.08 -12.47
CA LEU A 257 -9.42 -5.10 -11.45
C LEU A 257 -10.07 -6.38 -12.03
N LYS A 258 -11.01 -6.24 -12.94
CA LYS A 258 -11.60 -7.38 -13.64
C LYS A 258 -10.58 -8.18 -14.46
N GLN A 259 -9.67 -7.49 -15.17
CA GLN A 259 -8.58 -8.14 -15.90
C GLN A 259 -7.61 -8.84 -14.94
N LEU A 260 -7.25 -8.18 -13.83
CA LEU A 260 -6.34 -8.74 -12.84
C LEU A 260 -6.95 -9.95 -12.13
N GLN A 261 -8.24 -9.93 -11.82
CA GLN A 261 -8.94 -11.07 -11.23
C GLN A 261 -8.95 -12.30 -12.17
N ALA A 262 -9.15 -12.09 -13.46
CA ALA A 262 -9.10 -13.17 -14.44
C ALA A 262 -7.70 -13.81 -14.50
N LEU A 263 -6.64 -13.00 -14.44
CA LEU A 263 -5.26 -13.48 -14.36
C LEU A 263 -4.95 -14.21 -13.04
N ASP A 264 -5.43 -13.68 -11.92
CA ASP A 264 -5.22 -14.28 -10.59
C ASP A 264 -5.87 -15.66 -10.49
N ASN A 265 -7.06 -15.80 -11.03
CA ASN A 265 -7.75 -17.08 -11.08
C ASN A 265 -6.92 -18.16 -11.81
N ILE A 266 -6.19 -17.80 -12.86
CA ILE A 266 -5.28 -18.70 -13.56
C ILE A 266 -4.02 -18.94 -12.72
N ALA A 267 -3.38 -17.85 -12.27
CA ALA A 267 -2.12 -17.91 -11.52
C ALA A 267 -2.22 -18.74 -10.23
N LYS A 268 -3.38 -18.76 -9.57
CA LYS A 268 -3.62 -19.52 -8.33
C LYS A 268 -3.88 -21.02 -8.57
N THR A 269 -3.98 -21.47 -9.82
CA THR A 269 -4.09 -22.89 -10.18
C THR A 269 -2.76 -23.51 -10.58
N LEU A 270 -1.71 -22.70 -10.76
CA LEU A 270 -0.35 -23.13 -11.12
C LEU A 270 0.49 -23.38 -9.87
#